data_e4388a6991230e91afb3dad53d671470
#
_entry.id   e4388a6991230e91afb3dad53d671470
#
_cell.length_a   1.000
_cell.length_b   1.000
_cell.length_c   1.000
_cell.angle_alpha   90.00
_cell.angle_beta   90.00
_cell.angle_gamma   90.00
#
_symmetry.space_group_name_H-M   'P 1'
#
loop_
_entity.id
_entity.type
_entity.pdbx_description
1 polymer ?
#
loop_
_entity_poly.entity_id
_entity_poly.type
_entity_poly.pdbx_seq_one_letter_code
_entity_poly.pdbx_strand_id
1 'polypeptide(L)'
;MAITNQDKKWRENMKRWKRGIALLAIVAMMMQVLPINVWAEPVADEVTDKTGYLPVGIEEVTLTEEDVADALTLEDQEYRAETYSAAADYSSRYYYNQLSYAKKTLYDSMYYECEEYLDTQDNAYAYNSTYARTAYIECTGMSKEDLWEVVWIFTLSNPQYFFVRGTAAMTGYQGSKQYVALPIYAEYQEGYVRASYTTKFNERINNWINEISAEPSDYLKIKKAHDITCSSIVYDNNNTNQEKHQSSATAVLTGTSVCAGYAQLFSLLCNAVGIPAICVTSPEHEWNEVKLDDNWYVVDCTWDDSDIDNSWYYTYFCKSDSAVNEGFHEVESYLENYRPACNSDYIGKISSYNGNTFYREADGNIRCYDRNGALVTNKFIFDGSYTYYMQADGTPMKDRLTYHPDGVHIIYFDTDGHEVFSNFQYCPSVGYTCYFDSQGYIYKDQITFVGDKVYYLNANGKMENSGWFQFANGMDYGYANTDGTLKADGFSYDPWGRIVFYHWNGMVARGLITDGVYYYSMDMTD
;
A
#
# COMPACT_ATOMS: atom_id res chain seq x y z
N MET A 1 12.12 -8.85 52.08
CA MET A 1 10.99 -9.20 51.22
C MET A 1 11.29 -10.52 50.54
N ALA A 2 10.48 -11.52 50.73
CA ALA A 2 10.71 -12.86 50.14
C ALA A 2 10.34 -12.85 48.66
N ILE A 3 11.28 -13.21 47.82
CA ILE A 3 11.09 -13.35 46.37
C ILE A 3 10.11 -14.49 46.15
N THR A 4 9.00 -14.22 45.46
CA THR A 4 7.94 -15.17 45.20
C THR A 4 8.41 -16.30 44.26
N ASN A 5 7.75 -17.45 44.30
CA ASN A 5 8.07 -18.58 43.41
C ASN A 5 7.88 -18.19 41.92
N GLN A 6 7.04 -17.20 41.61
CA GLN A 6 6.84 -16.67 40.27
C GLN A 6 8.07 -15.91 39.77
N ASP A 7 8.70 -15.09 40.62
CA ASP A 7 9.93 -14.34 40.29
C ASP A 7 11.13 -15.27 40.02
N LYS A 8 11.18 -16.42 40.71
CA LYS A 8 12.24 -17.43 40.48
C LYS A 8 12.04 -18.12 39.13
N LYS A 9 10.80 -18.49 38.79
CA LYS A 9 10.43 -19.13 37.52
C LYS A 9 10.68 -18.19 36.33
N TRP A 10 10.38 -16.89 36.49
CA TRP A 10 10.65 -15.85 35.49
C TRP A 10 12.15 -15.66 35.26
N ARG A 11 12.96 -15.59 36.33
CA ARG A 11 14.43 -15.48 36.24
C ARG A 11 15.06 -16.72 35.60
N GLU A 12 14.53 -17.91 35.83
CA GLU A 12 15.00 -19.14 35.19
C GLU A 12 14.61 -19.18 33.68
N ASN A 13 13.43 -18.71 33.32
CA ASN A 13 13.00 -18.59 31.93
C ASN A 13 13.84 -17.54 31.17
N MET A 14 14.14 -16.40 31.80
CA MET A 14 15.05 -15.38 31.26
C MET A 14 16.48 -15.92 31.10
N LYS A 15 16.97 -16.78 32.01
CA LYS A 15 18.30 -17.43 31.86
C LYS A 15 18.30 -18.46 30.72
N ARG A 16 17.19 -19.17 30.50
CA ARG A 16 17.02 -20.07 29.35
C ARG A 16 16.94 -19.31 28.03
N TRP A 17 16.25 -18.19 28.05
CA TRP A 17 16.13 -17.31 26.88
C TRP A 17 17.46 -16.67 26.51
N LYS A 18 18.23 -16.15 27.50
CA LYS A 18 19.59 -15.66 27.27
C LYS A 18 20.57 -16.76 26.81
N ARG A 19 20.37 -18.01 27.20
CA ARG A 19 21.16 -19.14 26.68
C ARG A 19 20.74 -19.50 25.26
N GLY A 20 19.45 -19.37 24.89
CA GLY A 20 18.95 -19.51 23.52
C GLY A 20 19.54 -18.43 22.59
N ILE A 21 19.54 -17.19 23.01
CA ILE A 21 20.15 -16.07 22.26
C ILE A 21 21.67 -16.25 22.16
N ALA A 22 22.35 -16.71 23.21
CA ALA A 22 23.78 -17.01 23.15
C ALA A 22 24.10 -18.17 22.21
N LEU A 23 23.23 -19.19 22.11
CA LEU A 23 23.37 -20.28 21.14
C LEU A 23 23.13 -19.81 19.71
N LEU A 24 22.12 -18.95 19.48
CA LEU A 24 21.88 -18.31 18.20
C LEU A 24 23.03 -17.39 17.77
N ALA A 25 23.61 -16.63 18.72
CA ALA A 25 24.79 -15.81 18.47
C ALA A 25 26.04 -16.64 18.15
N ILE A 26 26.21 -17.81 18.78
CA ILE A 26 27.32 -18.74 18.48
C ILE A 26 27.12 -19.41 17.13
N VAL A 27 25.89 -19.77 16.75
CA VAL A 27 25.56 -20.28 15.42
C VAL A 27 25.79 -19.20 14.36
N ALA A 28 25.41 -17.95 14.63
CA ALA A 28 25.68 -16.81 13.75
C ALA A 28 27.19 -16.51 13.64
N MET A 29 27.97 -16.67 14.72
CA MET A 29 29.44 -16.52 14.68
C MET A 29 30.16 -17.66 13.94
N MET A 30 29.62 -18.86 13.90
CA MET A 30 30.21 -19.96 13.12
C MET A 30 29.88 -19.90 11.62
N MET A 31 28.90 -19.07 11.20
CA MET A 31 28.58 -18.81 9.79
C MET A 31 29.37 -17.64 9.17
N GLN A 32 30.31 -17.02 9.91
CA GLN A 32 31.12 -15.88 9.42
C GLN A 32 32.29 -16.25 8.50
N VAL A 33 32.30 -17.41 7.86
CA VAL A 33 33.37 -17.82 6.91
C VAL A 33 32.83 -18.09 5.49
N LEU A 34 31.63 -17.68 5.17
CA LEU A 34 31.15 -17.63 3.79
C LEU A 34 30.71 -16.19 3.48
N PRO A 35 30.89 -15.71 2.24
CA PRO A 35 30.45 -14.37 1.88
C PRO A 35 28.93 -14.32 2.03
N ILE A 36 28.47 -13.59 3.06
CA ILE A 36 27.05 -13.39 3.33
C ILE A 36 26.57 -12.29 2.39
N ASN A 37 26.07 -12.70 1.23
CA ASN A 37 24.98 -12.03 0.55
C ASN A 37 23.77 -12.95 0.67
N VAL A 38 23.20 -13.03 1.85
CA VAL A 38 21.85 -13.57 2.08
C VAL A 38 21.23 -12.74 3.21
N TRP A 39 20.84 -11.55 2.92
CA TRP A 39 19.63 -11.03 3.52
C TRP A 39 18.51 -11.82 2.86
N ALA A 40 17.61 -12.32 3.69
CA ALA A 40 16.44 -13.00 3.21
C ALA A 40 15.82 -12.10 2.14
N GLU A 41 15.97 -12.47 0.89
CA GLU A 41 14.90 -12.25 -0.05
C GLU A 41 13.64 -12.69 0.71
N PRO A 42 12.53 -11.93 0.66
CA PRO A 42 11.25 -12.55 0.89
C PRO A 42 11.36 -13.81 0.04
N VAL A 43 11.18 -14.98 0.65
CA VAL A 43 11.16 -16.24 -0.08
C VAL A 43 10.10 -16.01 -1.14
N ALA A 44 10.55 -15.54 -2.28
CA ALA A 44 9.81 -15.64 -3.48
C ALA A 44 9.67 -17.16 -3.61
N ASP A 45 8.54 -17.67 -3.16
CA ASP A 45 8.04 -18.91 -3.73
C ASP A 45 8.32 -18.79 -5.21
N GLU A 46 8.91 -19.82 -5.81
CA GLU A 46 9.27 -19.83 -7.22
C GLU A 46 8.28 -18.99 -8.00
N VAL A 47 8.72 -17.77 -8.36
CA VAL A 47 7.95 -16.84 -9.16
C VAL A 47 7.82 -17.49 -10.51
N THR A 48 6.88 -18.41 -10.61
CA THR A 48 6.41 -18.89 -11.88
C THR A 48 5.80 -17.69 -12.58
N ASP A 49 6.62 -17.05 -13.44
CA ASP A 49 6.19 -16.14 -14.50
C ASP A 49 5.20 -15.04 -14.02
N LYS A 50 5.62 -14.24 -13.04
CA LYS A 50 4.89 -13.06 -12.58
C LYS A 50 5.13 -11.87 -13.52
N THR A 51 4.92 -12.07 -14.82
CA THR A 51 4.78 -10.95 -15.73
C THR A 51 3.41 -10.32 -15.55
N GLY A 52 3.22 -9.63 -14.41
CA GLY A 52 2.04 -8.83 -14.17
C GLY A 52 1.95 -7.61 -15.09
N TYR A 53 3.00 -7.35 -15.82
CA TYR A 53 3.14 -6.25 -16.75
C TYR A 53 3.14 -6.79 -18.19
N LEU A 54 2.08 -6.44 -18.93
CA LEU A 54 2.00 -6.73 -20.35
C LEU A 54 2.41 -5.47 -21.13
N PRO A 55 3.61 -5.40 -21.73
CA PRO A 55 3.92 -4.34 -22.67
C PRO A 55 3.00 -4.53 -23.88
N VAL A 56 2.03 -3.66 -24.00
CA VAL A 56 1.11 -3.76 -25.13
C VAL A 56 1.46 -2.69 -26.14
N GLY A 57 1.78 -3.14 -27.31
CA GLY A 57 2.12 -2.29 -28.44
C GLY A 57 0.92 -1.55 -29.02
N ILE A 58 1.21 -0.69 -29.98
CA ILE A 58 0.19 -0.03 -30.80
C ILE A 58 -0.37 -1.07 -31.75
N GLU A 59 -1.69 -1.26 -31.69
CA GLU A 59 -2.43 -2.09 -32.63
C GLU A 59 -2.72 -1.30 -33.92
N GLU A 60 -2.33 -1.85 -35.07
CA GLU A 60 -2.64 -1.26 -36.37
C GLU A 60 -4.00 -1.74 -36.85
N VAL A 61 -4.90 -0.80 -37.10
CA VAL A 61 -6.27 -1.07 -37.54
C VAL A 61 -6.55 -0.47 -38.92
N THR A 62 -7.47 -1.08 -39.67
CA THR A 62 -7.95 -0.51 -40.95
C THR A 62 -9.10 0.43 -40.64
N LEU A 63 -8.98 1.70 -41.04
CA LEU A 63 -9.99 2.75 -40.80
C LEU A 63 -10.82 3.02 -42.06
N THR A 64 -12.12 3.17 -41.84
CA THR A 64 -13.10 3.64 -42.83
C THR A 64 -13.35 5.15 -42.67
N GLU A 65 -14.05 5.77 -43.58
CA GLU A 65 -14.50 7.17 -43.44
C GLU A 65 -15.44 7.35 -42.25
N GLU A 66 -16.26 6.34 -41.95
CA GLU A 66 -17.20 6.36 -40.83
C GLU A 66 -16.46 6.33 -39.48
N ASP A 67 -15.38 5.56 -39.37
CA ASP A 67 -14.56 5.45 -38.13
C ASP A 67 -13.96 6.79 -37.71
N VAL A 68 -13.64 7.65 -38.65
CA VAL A 68 -13.00 8.96 -38.43
C VAL A 68 -13.92 10.16 -38.65
N ALA A 69 -15.21 9.93 -38.80
CA ALA A 69 -16.18 11.02 -39.07
C ALA A 69 -16.21 12.05 -37.91
N ASP A 70 -16.04 11.59 -36.68
CA ASP A 70 -16.02 12.38 -35.45
C ASP A 70 -14.57 12.55 -34.90
N ALA A 71 -13.56 12.30 -35.73
CA ALA A 71 -12.18 12.39 -35.31
C ALA A 71 -11.75 13.84 -35.00
N LEU A 72 -10.97 14.00 -33.95
CA LEU A 72 -10.34 15.27 -33.61
C LEU A 72 -9.23 15.59 -34.63
N THR A 73 -9.44 16.59 -35.48
CA THR A 73 -8.47 16.98 -36.53
C THR A 73 -7.31 17.78 -35.95
N LEU A 74 -6.22 17.95 -36.71
CA LEU A 74 -5.09 18.79 -36.27
C LEU A 74 -5.53 20.25 -36.04
N GLU A 75 -6.47 20.78 -36.82
CA GLU A 75 -7.02 22.12 -36.67
C GLU A 75 -7.81 22.25 -35.35
N ASP A 76 -8.61 21.26 -35.02
CA ASP A 76 -9.37 21.21 -33.75
C ASP A 76 -8.41 21.16 -32.55
N GLN A 77 -7.32 20.40 -32.66
CA GLN A 77 -6.32 20.27 -31.61
C GLN A 77 -5.61 21.59 -31.33
N GLU A 78 -5.19 22.33 -32.37
CA GLU A 78 -4.59 23.64 -32.21
C GLU A 78 -5.53 24.65 -31.52
N TYR A 79 -6.80 24.68 -31.93
CA TYR A 79 -7.82 25.54 -31.32
C TYR A 79 -8.04 25.21 -29.84
N ARG A 80 -8.08 23.93 -29.50
CA ARG A 80 -8.30 23.47 -28.12
C ARG A 80 -7.08 23.72 -27.23
N ALA A 81 -5.86 23.54 -27.73
CA ALA A 81 -4.62 23.82 -26.97
C ALA A 81 -4.53 25.29 -26.51
N GLU A 82 -5.10 26.24 -27.27
CA GLU A 82 -5.17 27.66 -26.88
C GLU A 82 -6.20 27.93 -25.75
N THR A 83 -7.21 27.08 -25.62
CA THR A 83 -8.35 27.30 -24.71
C THR A 83 -8.29 26.48 -23.43
N TYR A 84 -7.55 25.39 -23.43
CA TYR A 84 -7.55 24.41 -22.35
C TYR A 84 -6.26 24.49 -21.52
N SER A 85 -6.34 25.24 -20.41
CA SER A 85 -5.34 25.14 -19.32
C SER A 85 -5.84 24.12 -18.32
N ALA A 86 -5.64 22.84 -18.60
CA ALA A 86 -6.04 21.77 -17.70
C ALA A 86 -5.30 21.89 -16.36
N ALA A 87 -6.03 22.11 -15.30
CA ALA A 87 -5.53 21.88 -13.96
C ALA A 87 -5.35 20.38 -13.77
N ALA A 88 -4.12 19.89 -13.91
CA ALA A 88 -3.82 18.49 -13.71
C ALA A 88 -3.68 18.21 -12.21
N ASP A 89 -4.80 17.99 -11.52
CA ASP A 89 -4.81 17.78 -10.08
C ASP A 89 -4.17 16.43 -9.68
N TYR A 90 -3.98 15.49 -10.64
CA TYR A 90 -3.48 14.14 -10.39
C TYR A 90 -2.19 13.80 -11.15
N SER A 91 -1.58 14.74 -11.82
CA SER A 91 -0.33 14.58 -12.57
C SER A 91 0.71 15.65 -12.22
N SER A 92 1.97 15.24 -12.02
CA SER A 92 3.08 16.17 -11.84
C SER A 92 3.42 16.96 -13.10
N ARG A 93 2.94 16.51 -14.25
CA ARG A 93 3.34 16.96 -15.60
C ARG A 93 4.86 16.88 -15.86
N TYR A 94 5.60 16.14 -15.07
CA TYR A 94 7.05 16.06 -15.19
C TYR A 94 7.48 15.54 -16.56
N TYR A 95 6.90 14.44 -17.01
CA TYR A 95 7.16 13.89 -18.36
C TYR A 95 6.60 14.81 -19.46
N TYR A 96 5.37 15.27 -19.32
CA TYR A 96 4.71 16.17 -20.27
C TYR A 96 5.56 17.40 -20.58
N ASN A 97 6.14 18.03 -19.56
CA ASN A 97 6.93 19.25 -19.74
C ASN A 97 8.16 19.07 -20.64
N GLN A 98 8.64 17.86 -20.79
CA GLN A 98 9.81 17.51 -21.61
C GLN A 98 9.44 17.14 -23.06
N LEU A 99 8.17 16.90 -23.36
CA LEU A 99 7.71 16.58 -24.72
C LEU A 99 7.90 17.73 -25.70
N SER A 100 8.12 17.40 -26.98
CA SER A 100 8.08 18.36 -28.07
C SER A 100 6.68 18.95 -28.27
N TYR A 101 6.58 20.05 -28.99
CA TYR A 101 5.28 20.69 -29.25
C TYR A 101 4.26 19.73 -29.87
N ALA A 102 4.63 19.02 -30.94
CA ALA A 102 3.72 18.06 -31.59
C ALA A 102 3.26 16.92 -30.65
N LYS A 103 4.17 16.40 -29.81
CA LYS A 103 3.83 15.39 -28.80
C LYS A 103 2.92 15.95 -27.71
N LYS A 104 3.12 17.20 -27.29
CA LYS A 104 2.23 17.89 -26.34
C LYS A 104 0.83 18.06 -26.92
N THR A 105 0.71 18.48 -28.18
CA THR A 105 -0.57 18.65 -28.84
C THR A 105 -1.38 17.34 -28.85
N LEU A 106 -0.73 16.22 -29.18
CA LEU A 106 -1.38 14.91 -29.12
C LEU A 106 -1.74 14.51 -27.68
N TYR A 107 -0.84 14.71 -26.74
CA TYR A 107 -1.09 14.42 -25.31
C TYR A 107 -2.30 15.22 -24.79
N ASP A 108 -2.36 16.53 -25.08
CA ASP A 108 -3.45 17.40 -24.67
C ASP A 108 -4.78 16.99 -25.31
N SER A 109 -4.73 16.48 -26.53
CA SER A 109 -5.90 15.94 -27.23
C SER A 109 -6.42 14.64 -26.58
N MET A 110 -5.52 13.74 -26.20
CA MET A 110 -5.87 12.54 -25.43
C MET A 110 -6.45 12.90 -24.05
N TYR A 111 -5.86 13.91 -23.40
CA TYR A 111 -6.33 14.41 -22.11
C TYR A 111 -7.76 14.96 -22.25
N TYR A 112 -7.99 15.80 -23.24
CA TYR A 112 -9.31 16.36 -23.53
C TYR A 112 -10.37 15.26 -23.76
N GLU A 113 -10.08 14.28 -24.62
CA GLU A 113 -10.99 13.17 -24.89
C GLU A 113 -11.34 12.39 -23.60
N CYS A 114 -10.34 12.14 -22.74
CA CYS A 114 -10.58 11.43 -21.49
C CYS A 114 -11.37 12.25 -20.48
N GLU A 115 -11.15 13.58 -20.38
CA GLU A 115 -11.95 14.47 -19.54
C GLU A 115 -13.41 14.51 -19.97
N GLU A 116 -13.65 14.57 -21.29
CA GLU A 116 -15.01 14.52 -21.83
C GLU A 116 -15.76 13.26 -21.38
N TYR A 117 -15.08 12.10 -21.35
CA TYR A 117 -15.65 10.86 -20.85
C TYR A 117 -15.82 10.81 -19.31
N LEU A 118 -15.12 11.62 -18.55
CA LEU A 118 -15.39 11.78 -17.11
C LEU A 118 -16.57 12.70 -16.84
N ASP A 119 -16.70 13.79 -17.61
CA ASP A 119 -17.69 14.84 -17.39
C ASP A 119 -19.06 14.52 -18.00
N THR A 120 -19.09 13.70 -19.07
CA THR A 120 -20.32 13.34 -19.76
C THR A 120 -20.73 11.89 -19.49
N GLN A 121 -21.97 11.58 -19.83
CA GLN A 121 -22.48 10.20 -19.85
C GLN A 121 -22.55 9.64 -21.28
N ASP A 122 -21.73 10.17 -22.17
CA ASP A 122 -21.66 9.70 -23.53
C ASP A 122 -21.01 8.32 -23.60
N ASN A 123 -21.55 7.47 -24.48
CA ASN A 123 -20.99 6.14 -24.66
C ASN A 123 -19.68 6.22 -25.44
N ALA A 124 -18.70 5.43 -25.05
CA ALA A 124 -17.50 5.24 -25.85
C ALA A 124 -17.81 4.46 -27.13
N TYR A 125 -17.02 4.67 -28.18
CA TYR A 125 -17.18 3.98 -29.45
C TYR A 125 -16.96 2.47 -29.29
N ALA A 126 -17.85 1.67 -29.85
CA ALA A 126 -17.67 0.21 -29.82
C ALA A 126 -16.47 -0.19 -30.70
N TYR A 127 -15.68 -1.15 -30.22
CA TYR A 127 -14.56 -1.71 -31.00
C TYR A 127 -14.68 -3.23 -31.12
N ASN A 128 -14.60 -3.96 -30.00
CA ASN A 128 -14.74 -5.42 -29.96
C ASN A 128 -15.38 -5.87 -28.63
N SER A 129 -15.37 -7.17 -28.35
CA SER A 129 -15.97 -7.70 -27.12
C SER A 129 -15.19 -7.36 -25.83
N THR A 130 -13.95 -6.93 -25.94
CA THR A 130 -13.04 -6.66 -24.82
C THR A 130 -12.86 -5.16 -24.61
N TYR A 131 -12.89 -4.38 -25.68
CA TYR A 131 -12.62 -2.94 -25.67
C TYR A 131 -13.67 -2.15 -26.45
N ALA A 132 -13.94 -0.97 -25.93
CA ALA A 132 -14.40 0.21 -26.64
C ALA A 132 -13.20 1.12 -26.93
N ARG A 133 -13.41 2.32 -27.44
CA ARG A 133 -12.36 3.30 -27.70
C ARG A 133 -12.84 4.73 -27.50
N THR A 134 -11.88 5.66 -27.35
CA THR A 134 -12.13 7.10 -27.49
C THR A 134 -12.46 7.45 -28.95
N ALA A 135 -12.84 8.69 -29.24
CA ALA A 135 -12.77 9.21 -30.60
C ALA A 135 -11.34 9.05 -31.17
N TYR A 136 -11.22 8.97 -32.48
CA TYR A 136 -9.91 9.01 -33.12
C TYR A 136 -9.34 10.43 -33.10
N ILE A 137 -8.04 10.53 -32.90
CA ILE A 137 -7.27 11.77 -32.86
C ILE A 137 -6.30 11.74 -34.04
N GLU A 138 -6.30 12.78 -34.88
CA GLU A 138 -5.38 12.87 -36.01
C GLU A 138 -3.95 13.06 -35.48
N CYS A 139 -3.02 12.22 -35.91
CA CYS A 139 -1.58 12.25 -35.55
C CYS A 139 -0.68 12.18 -36.77
N THR A 140 -1.16 12.71 -37.91
CA THR A 140 -0.46 12.70 -39.18
C THR A 140 0.94 13.28 -39.06
N GLY A 141 1.94 12.52 -39.53
CA GLY A 141 3.34 12.91 -39.52
C GLY A 141 4.14 12.46 -38.29
N MET A 142 3.50 11.81 -37.31
CA MET A 142 4.22 11.18 -36.20
C MET A 142 4.79 9.82 -36.60
N SER A 143 6.00 9.52 -36.12
CA SER A 143 6.55 8.17 -36.20
C SER A 143 5.81 7.23 -35.23
N LYS A 144 5.95 5.93 -35.44
CA LYS A 144 5.35 4.93 -34.54
C LYS A 144 5.98 5.02 -33.13
N GLU A 145 7.27 5.32 -33.08
CA GLU A 145 8.01 5.49 -31.84
C GLU A 145 7.54 6.76 -31.07
N ASP A 146 7.38 7.89 -31.77
CA ASP A 146 6.86 9.11 -31.16
C ASP A 146 5.43 8.95 -30.62
N LEU A 147 4.58 8.26 -31.40
CA LEU A 147 3.21 7.96 -31.01
C LEU A 147 3.18 7.08 -29.76
N TRP A 148 4.02 6.03 -29.75
CA TRP A 148 4.14 5.12 -28.61
C TRP A 148 4.60 5.84 -27.35
N GLU A 149 5.60 6.67 -27.47
CA GLU A 149 6.11 7.48 -26.36
C GLU A 149 5.03 8.39 -25.75
N VAL A 150 4.24 9.06 -26.60
CA VAL A 150 3.16 9.92 -26.09
C VAL A 150 2.09 9.12 -25.36
N VAL A 151 1.65 8.00 -25.94
CA VAL A 151 0.64 7.13 -25.31
C VAL A 151 1.13 6.61 -23.97
N TRP A 152 2.37 6.16 -23.91
CA TRP A 152 2.98 5.65 -22.70
C TRP A 152 3.07 6.71 -21.61
N ILE A 153 3.64 7.86 -21.92
CA ILE A 153 3.74 9.00 -21.01
C ILE A 153 2.34 9.44 -20.54
N PHE A 154 1.36 9.46 -21.45
CA PHE A 154 0.00 9.83 -21.12
C PHE A 154 -0.61 8.89 -20.09
N THR A 155 -0.51 7.59 -20.29
CA THR A 155 -1.09 6.58 -19.39
C THR A 155 -0.41 6.55 -18.03
N LEU A 156 0.91 6.66 -17.97
CA LEU A 156 1.66 6.74 -16.71
C LEU A 156 1.37 8.02 -15.90
N SER A 157 0.99 9.10 -16.60
CA SER A 157 0.80 10.41 -15.97
C SER A 157 -0.64 10.71 -15.56
N ASN A 158 -1.62 9.90 -15.97
CA ASN A 158 -3.04 10.20 -15.79
C ASN A 158 -3.83 9.01 -15.20
N PRO A 159 -3.49 8.58 -13.98
CA PRO A 159 -4.14 7.43 -13.34
C PRO A 159 -5.63 7.65 -13.01
N GLN A 160 -6.13 8.90 -13.06
CA GLN A 160 -7.54 9.22 -12.88
C GLN A 160 -8.42 8.68 -14.00
N TYR A 161 -7.86 8.42 -15.19
CA TYR A 161 -8.61 7.83 -16.30
C TYR A 161 -8.62 6.30 -16.21
N PHE A 162 -9.12 5.82 -15.09
CA PHE A 162 -9.17 4.41 -14.72
C PHE A 162 -9.84 3.48 -15.74
N PHE A 163 -10.65 4.05 -16.62
CA PHE A 163 -11.40 3.33 -17.67
C PHE A 163 -10.57 3.08 -18.92
N VAL A 164 -9.46 3.82 -19.10
CA VAL A 164 -8.54 3.64 -20.23
C VAL A 164 -7.65 2.44 -19.95
N ARG A 165 -7.49 1.57 -20.97
CA ARG A 165 -6.46 0.55 -20.91
C ARG A 165 -5.10 1.21 -20.97
N GLY A 166 -4.30 1.05 -19.92
CA GLY A 166 -2.92 1.55 -19.90
C GLY A 166 -2.08 0.94 -21.02
N THR A 167 -1.04 1.62 -21.44
CA THR A 167 0.01 1.12 -22.35
C THR A 167 -0.46 0.57 -23.70
N ALA A 168 -1.63 0.94 -24.17
CA ALA A 168 -2.16 0.52 -25.47
C ALA A 168 -2.74 1.69 -26.26
N ALA A 169 -2.66 1.61 -27.58
CA ALA A 169 -3.37 2.49 -28.50
C ALA A 169 -3.74 1.74 -29.78
N MET A 170 -4.78 2.21 -30.43
CA MET A 170 -5.18 1.78 -31.78
C MET A 170 -4.76 2.85 -32.76
N THR A 171 -4.00 2.50 -33.80
CA THR A 171 -3.61 3.44 -34.84
C THR A 171 -3.96 2.93 -36.21
N GLY A 172 -4.25 3.81 -37.14
CA GLY A 172 -4.57 3.43 -38.51
C GLY A 172 -4.54 4.63 -39.45
N TYR A 173 -4.71 4.35 -40.74
CA TYR A 173 -4.73 5.35 -41.80
C TYR A 173 -6.07 5.38 -42.48
N GLN A 174 -6.57 6.60 -42.75
CA GLN A 174 -7.64 6.86 -43.69
C GLN A 174 -7.14 7.83 -44.76
N GLY A 175 -6.98 7.33 -45.99
CA GLY A 175 -6.25 8.09 -47.01
C GLY A 175 -4.80 8.34 -46.66
N SER A 176 -4.39 9.60 -46.60
CA SER A 176 -3.05 10.02 -46.20
C SER A 176 -2.93 10.44 -44.73
N LYS A 177 -4.05 10.44 -44.00
CA LYS A 177 -4.07 10.87 -42.61
C LYS A 177 -3.92 9.69 -41.67
N GLN A 178 -3.15 9.86 -40.61
CA GLN A 178 -2.94 8.91 -39.53
C GLN A 178 -3.74 9.32 -38.32
N TYR A 179 -4.33 8.32 -37.65
CA TYR A 179 -5.14 8.52 -36.45
C TYR A 179 -4.75 7.56 -35.35
N VAL A 180 -5.04 7.97 -34.11
CA VAL A 180 -4.88 7.16 -32.90
C VAL A 180 -6.11 7.26 -32.03
N ALA A 181 -6.45 6.19 -31.30
CA ALA A 181 -7.46 6.17 -30.25
C ALA A 181 -6.97 5.38 -29.05
N LEU A 182 -7.43 5.76 -27.87
CA LEU A 182 -7.14 5.02 -26.64
C LEU A 182 -8.22 3.94 -26.43
N PRO A 183 -7.83 2.69 -26.16
CA PRO A 183 -8.77 1.65 -25.82
C PRO A 183 -9.37 1.89 -24.43
N ILE A 184 -10.68 1.65 -24.34
CA ILE A 184 -11.46 1.71 -23.11
C ILE A 184 -11.94 0.30 -22.80
N TYR A 185 -11.81 -0.16 -21.56
CA TYR A 185 -12.36 -1.46 -21.15
C TYR A 185 -13.85 -1.52 -21.42
N ALA A 186 -14.33 -2.60 -22.04
CA ALA A 186 -15.72 -2.73 -22.48
C ALA A 186 -16.75 -2.52 -21.36
N GLU A 187 -16.40 -2.83 -20.11
CA GLU A 187 -17.25 -2.58 -18.94
C GLU A 187 -17.52 -1.10 -18.66
N TYR A 188 -16.67 -0.20 -19.19
CA TYR A 188 -16.79 1.26 -19.06
C TYR A 188 -17.28 1.93 -20.36
N GLN A 189 -17.71 1.16 -21.35
CA GLN A 189 -18.24 1.70 -22.62
C GLN A 189 -19.47 2.57 -22.39
N GLU A 190 -20.43 2.07 -21.59
CA GLU A 190 -21.66 2.77 -21.29
C GLU A 190 -21.40 3.96 -20.35
N GLY A 191 -21.72 5.16 -20.79
CA GLY A 191 -21.42 6.40 -20.06
C GLY A 191 -22.02 6.45 -18.65
N TYR A 192 -23.27 5.99 -18.48
CA TYR A 192 -23.92 5.94 -17.17
C TYR A 192 -23.24 4.95 -16.20
N VAL A 193 -22.70 3.84 -16.73
CA VAL A 193 -21.94 2.87 -15.94
C VAL A 193 -20.64 3.50 -15.49
N ARG A 194 -19.89 4.09 -16.43
CA ARG A 194 -18.65 4.80 -16.15
C ARG A 194 -18.82 5.90 -15.11
N ALA A 195 -19.85 6.75 -15.23
CA ALA A 195 -20.17 7.81 -14.26
C ALA A 195 -20.42 7.26 -12.85
N SER A 196 -21.09 6.10 -12.73
CA SER A 196 -21.27 5.43 -11.43
C SER A 196 -19.95 4.98 -10.81
N TYR A 197 -19.01 4.46 -11.61
CA TYR A 197 -17.67 4.10 -11.12
C TYR A 197 -16.84 5.34 -10.80
N THR A 198 -16.89 6.39 -11.60
CA THR A 198 -16.22 7.68 -11.33
C THR A 198 -16.64 8.24 -9.97
N THR A 199 -17.92 8.21 -9.65
CA THR A 199 -18.42 8.64 -8.34
C THR A 199 -17.77 7.85 -7.20
N LYS A 200 -17.78 6.52 -7.27
CA LYS A 200 -17.17 5.65 -6.23
C LYS A 200 -15.66 5.82 -6.13
N PHE A 201 -15.00 5.96 -7.28
CA PHE A 201 -13.56 6.20 -7.35
C PHE A 201 -13.21 7.51 -6.64
N ASN A 202 -13.90 8.60 -6.99
CA ASN A 202 -13.66 9.91 -6.41
C ASN A 202 -14.00 9.97 -4.91
N GLU A 203 -15.07 9.34 -4.46
CA GLU A 203 -15.40 9.25 -3.03
C GLU A 203 -14.25 8.58 -2.25
N ARG A 204 -13.69 7.50 -2.77
CA ARG A 204 -12.64 6.77 -2.08
C ARG A 204 -11.32 7.53 -2.06
N ILE A 205 -10.88 8.04 -3.20
CA ILE A 205 -9.62 8.81 -3.26
C ILE A 205 -9.70 10.11 -2.44
N ASN A 206 -10.85 10.80 -2.43
CA ASN A 206 -11.02 12.03 -1.65
C ASN A 206 -10.90 11.79 -0.14
N ASN A 207 -11.37 10.65 0.37
CA ASN A 207 -11.16 10.28 1.76
C ASN A 207 -9.66 10.13 2.07
N TRP A 208 -8.91 9.43 1.24
CA TRP A 208 -7.47 9.26 1.39
C TRP A 208 -6.69 10.57 1.23
N ILE A 209 -7.07 11.42 0.25
CA ILE A 209 -6.47 12.74 0.05
C ILE A 209 -6.65 13.62 1.31
N ASN A 210 -7.81 13.57 1.94
CA ASN A 210 -8.05 14.28 3.19
C ASN A 210 -7.16 13.78 4.33
N GLU A 211 -6.98 12.46 4.45
CA GLU A 211 -6.07 11.88 5.45
C GLU A 211 -4.62 12.31 5.21
N ILE A 212 -4.14 12.23 3.96
CA ILE A 212 -2.78 12.63 3.58
C ILE A 212 -2.57 14.13 3.79
N SER A 213 -3.55 14.97 3.43
CA SER A 213 -3.45 16.42 3.56
C SER A 213 -3.36 16.88 5.02
N ALA A 214 -3.82 16.07 5.97
CA ALA A 214 -3.72 16.34 7.40
C ALA A 214 -2.30 16.18 7.95
N GLU A 215 -1.42 15.48 7.23
CA GLU A 215 -0.05 15.25 7.67
C GLU A 215 0.79 16.54 7.66
N PRO A 216 1.62 16.77 8.70
CA PRO A 216 2.27 18.07 8.94
C PRO A 216 3.50 18.35 8.07
N SER A 217 4.00 17.40 7.30
CA SER A 217 5.15 17.58 6.41
C SER A 217 5.01 16.78 5.13
N ASP A 218 5.72 17.17 4.08
CA ASP A 218 5.67 16.46 2.79
C ASP A 218 6.24 15.03 2.92
N TYR A 219 7.28 14.83 3.73
CA TYR A 219 7.74 13.48 4.05
C TYR A 219 6.63 12.60 4.64
N LEU A 220 5.89 13.11 5.62
CA LEU A 220 4.80 12.35 6.26
C LEU A 220 3.60 12.17 5.33
N LYS A 221 3.33 13.13 4.43
CA LYS A 221 2.31 12.96 3.38
C LYS A 221 2.69 11.85 2.41
N ILE A 222 3.95 11.79 1.96
CA ILE A 222 4.47 10.71 1.10
C ILE A 222 4.36 9.36 1.83
N LYS A 223 4.79 9.33 3.11
CA LYS A 223 4.67 8.12 3.95
C LYS A 223 3.21 7.67 4.09
N LYS A 224 2.29 8.59 4.33
CA LYS A 224 0.86 8.29 4.45
C LYS A 224 0.27 7.77 3.13
N ALA A 225 0.67 8.34 1.99
CA ALA A 225 0.28 7.84 0.67
C ALA A 225 0.80 6.42 0.43
N HIS A 226 2.05 6.14 0.81
CA HIS A 226 2.63 4.80 0.78
C HIS A 226 1.83 3.81 1.65
N ASP A 227 1.60 4.15 2.92
CA ASP A 227 0.89 3.29 3.88
C ASP A 227 -0.55 2.99 3.42
N ILE A 228 -1.26 3.99 2.87
CA ILE A 228 -2.58 3.81 2.28
C ILE A 228 -2.51 2.86 1.08
N THR A 229 -1.53 3.02 0.21
CA THR A 229 -1.37 2.18 -0.97
C THR A 229 -1.13 0.72 -0.57
N CYS A 230 -0.16 0.44 0.29
CA CYS A 230 0.12 -0.92 0.77
C CYS A 230 -1.07 -1.53 1.51
N SER A 231 -1.74 -0.77 2.40
CA SER A 231 -2.86 -1.30 3.19
C SER A 231 -4.16 -1.48 2.41
N SER A 232 -4.31 -0.83 1.26
CA SER A 232 -5.56 -0.82 0.47
C SER A 232 -5.59 -1.84 -0.64
N ILE A 233 -4.46 -2.40 -1.01
CA ILE A 233 -4.32 -3.32 -2.14
C ILE A 233 -3.81 -4.66 -1.63
N VAL A 234 -4.35 -5.74 -2.18
CA VAL A 234 -3.81 -7.09 -2.08
C VAL A 234 -3.24 -7.45 -3.44
N TYR A 235 -1.99 -7.92 -3.49
CA TYR A 235 -1.35 -8.27 -4.74
C TYR A 235 -2.04 -9.48 -5.40
N ASP A 236 -2.32 -9.39 -6.69
CA ASP A 236 -3.00 -10.44 -7.46
C ASP A 236 -2.02 -11.51 -7.94
N ASN A 237 -1.70 -12.43 -7.07
CA ASN A 237 -0.83 -13.56 -7.38
C ASN A 237 -1.47 -14.61 -8.31
N ASN A 238 -2.79 -14.58 -8.51
CA ASN A 238 -3.52 -15.63 -9.21
C ASN A 238 -3.95 -15.24 -10.64
N ASN A 239 -4.05 -13.95 -10.92
CA ASN A 239 -4.60 -13.41 -12.17
C ASN A 239 -3.67 -12.35 -12.79
N THR A 240 -2.37 -12.55 -12.71
CA THR A 240 -1.34 -11.62 -13.17
C THR A 240 -1.50 -11.17 -14.62
N ASN A 241 -2.19 -11.97 -15.46
CA ASN A 241 -2.46 -11.65 -16.87
C ASN A 241 -3.75 -10.86 -17.11
N GLN A 242 -4.50 -10.50 -16.06
CA GLN A 242 -5.69 -9.66 -16.23
C GLN A 242 -5.28 -8.20 -16.39
N GLU A 243 -5.38 -7.71 -17.61
CA GLU A 243 -4.98 -6.33 -17.97
C GLU A 243 -5.62 -5.25 -17.09
N LYS A 244 -6.86 -5.43 -16.66
CA LYS A 244 -7.51 -4.47 -15.76
C LYS A 244 -6.88 -4.36 -14.39
N HIS A 245 -6.15 -5.40 -13.91
CA HIS A 245 -5.40 -5.34 -12.67
C HIS A 245 -4.12 -4.48 -12.78
N GLN A 246 -3.81 -3.98 -13.97
CA GLN A 246 -2.76 -3.00 -14.22
C GLN A 246 -3.26 -1.55 -14.18
N SER A 247 -4.47 -1.31 -13.71
CA SER A 247 -5.06 0.03 -13.66
C SER A 247 -5.35 0.49 -12.24
N SER A 248 -5.38 1.79 -12.05
CA SER A 248 -5.86 2.43 -10.82
C SER A 248 -7.28 2.00 -10.43
N ALA A 249 -8.12 1.59 -11.43
CA ALA A 249 -9.47 1.12 -11.17
C ALA A 249 -9.52 -0.01 -10.16
N THR A 250 -8.71 -1.04 -10.34
CA THR A 250 -8.73 -2.20 -9.44
C THR A 250 -8.07 -1.90 -8.09
N ALA A 251 -7.01 -1.10 -8.07
CA ALA A 251 -6.41 -0.62 -6.84
C ALA A 251 -7.43 0.15 -5.97
N VAL A 252 -8.18 1.07 -6.57
CA VAL A 252 -9.14 1.93 -5.85
C VAL A 252 -10.47 1.22 -5.59
N LEU A 253 -11.05 0.55 -6.59
CA LEU A 253 -12.44 0.08 -6.52
C LEU A 253 -12.58 -1.31 -5.91
N THR A 254 -11.62 -2.21 -6.13
CA THR A 254 -11.69 -3.60 -5.66
C THR A 254 -10.65 -3.93 -4.59
N GLY A 255 -9.56 -3.18 -4.49
CA GLY A 255 -8.46 -3.44 -3.58
C GLY A 255 -7.63 -4.67 -3.96
N THR A 256 -7.62 -5.05 -5.25
CA THR A 256 -6.78 -6.15 -5.77
C THR A 256 -6.13 -5.68 -7.05
N SER A 257 -4.80 -5.68 -7.11
CA SER A 257 -4.06 -5.18 -8.28
C SER A 257 -2.68 -5.82 -8.39
N VAL A 258 -1.96 -5.50 -9.47
CA VAL A 258 -0.54 -5.80 -9.64
C VAL A 258 0.29 -4.50 -9.48
N CYS A 259 1.60 -4.56 -9.68
CA CYS A 259 2.52 -3.43 -9.47
C CYS A 259 2.04 -2.10 -10.10
N ALA A 260 1.50 -2.14 -11.33
CA ALA A 260 0.98 -0.95 -12.00
C ALA A 260 -0.14 -0.24 -11.22
N GLY A 261 -1.05 -0.99 -10.59
CA GLY A 261 -2.09 -0.37 -9.77
C GLY A 261 -1.57 0.26 -8.48
N TYR A 262 -0.56 -0.34 -7.84
CA TYR A 262 0.15 0.26 -6.71
C TYR A 262 0.82 1.57 -7.11
N ALA A 263 1.60 1.55 -8.20
CA ALA A 263 2.32 2.72 -8.68
C ALA A 263 1.36 3.86 -9.08
N GLN A 264 0.28 3.53 -9.80
CA GLN A 264 -0.72 4.51 -10.21
C GLN A 264 -1.48 5.10 -9.04
N LEU A 265 -1.87 4.31 -8.04
CA LEU A 265 -2.53 4.83 -6.84
C LEU A 265 -1.60 5.75 -6.04
N PHE A 266 -0.37 5.33 -5.78
CA PHE A 266 0.59 6.15 -5.05
C PHE A 266 0.86 7.49 -5.75
N SER A 267 1.11 7.48 -7.07
CA SER A 267 1.37 8.71 -7.83
C SER A 267 0.15 9.64 -7.83
N LEU A 268 -1.06 9.10 -7.98
CA LEU A 268 -2.31 9.86 -7.89
C LEU A 268 -2.45 10.56 -6.54
N LEU A 269 -2.25 9.83 -5.44
CA LEU A 269 -2.40 10.37 -4.09
C LEU A 269 -1.37 11.46 -3.79
N CYS A 270 -0.11 11.26 -4.18
CA CYS A 270 0.95 12.27 -4.00
C CYS A 270 0.66 13.54 -4.82
N ASN A 271 0.35 13.38 -6.10
CA ASN A 271 0.07 14.52 -6.98
C ASN A 271 -1.16 15.31 -6.52
N ALA A 272 -2.21 14.64 -6.05
CA ALA A 272 -3.42 15.26 -5.53
C ALA A 272 -3.18 16.18 -4.32
N VAL A 273 -2.12 15.93 -3.55
CA VAL A 273 -1.72 16.79 -2.42
C VAL A 273 -0.56 17.73 -2.77
N GLY A 274 -0.25 17.90 -4.06
CA GLY A 274 0.74 18.81 -4.57
C GLY A 274 2.19 18.33 -4.47
N ILE A 275 2.42 17.06 -4.23
CA ILE A 275 3.75 16.44 -4.20
C ILE A 275 4.01 15.73 -5.53
N PRO A 276 4.98 16.22 -6.35
CA PRO A 276 5.23 15.61 -7.65
C PRO A 276 5.68 14.16 -7.53
N ALA A 277 4.94 13.25 -8.16
CA ALA A 277 5.26 11.84 -8.28
C ALA A 277 5.04 11.37 -9.71
N ILE A 278 5.84 10.41 -10.15
CA ILE A 278 5.76 9.79 -11.47
C ILE A 278 5.77 8.27 -11.33
N CYS A 279 5.17 7.60 -12.30
CA CYS A 279 5.34 6.16 -12.49
C CYS A 279 6.56 5.89 -13.38
N VAL A 280 7.34 4.89 -13.04
CA VAL A 280 8.50 4.41 -13.78
C VAL A 280 8.31 2.93 -14.06
N THR A 281 8.72 2.47 -15.24
CA THR A 281 8.54 1.09 -15.66
C THR A 281 9.83 0.41 -16.06
N SER A 282 9.89 -0.88 -15.82
CA SER A 282 10.77 -1.85 -16.47
C SER A 282 9.94 -2.78 -17.35
N PRO A 283 10.54 -3.71 -18.11
CA PRO A 283 9.78 -4.71 -18.87
C PRO A 283 8.83 -5.58 -18.04
N GLU A 284 9.04 -5.67 -16.73
CA GLU A 284 8.33 -6.60 -15.86
C GLU A 284 7.74 -5.97 -14.61
N HIS A 285 8.00 -4.67 -14.35
CA HIS A 285 7.61 -4.02 -13.11
C HIS A 285 7.27 -2.53 -13.30
N GLU A 286 6.45 -1.98 -12.37
CA GLU A 286 6.13 -0.55 -12.29
C GLU A 286 6.23 -0.08 -10.84
N TRP A 287 6.92 1.05 -10.64
CA TRP A 287 7.13 1.71 -9.35
C TRP A 287 7.06 3.23 -9.48
N ASN A 288 7.48 3.96 -8.48
CA ASN A 288 7.39 5.42 -8.46
C ASN A 288 8.72 6.12 -8.18
N GLU A 289 8.80 7.35 -8.66
CA GLU A 289 9.73 8.34 -8.17
C GLU A 289 8.95 9.55 -7.65
N VAL A 290 9.32 10.07 -6.49
CA VAL A 290 8.63 11.17 -5.81
C VAL A 290 9.59 12.30 -5.50
N LYS A 291 9.14 13.54 -5.65
CA LYS A 291 9.95 14.71 -5.35
C LYS A 291 9.76 15.18 -3.91
N LEU A 292 10.86 15.29 -3.18
CA LEU A 292 10.90 15.79 -1.81
C LEU A 292 12.13 16.66 -1.60
N ASP A 293 11.97 17.86 -1.02
CA ASP A 293 13.05 18.82 -0.77
C ASP A 293 13.95 19.06 -2.00
N ASP A 294 13.33 19.28 -3.16
CA ASP A 294 13.97 19.51 -4.47
C ASP A 294 14.74 18.32 -5.08
N ASN A 295 14.80 17.19 -4.44
CA ASN A 295 15.37 15.95 -4.97
C ASN A 295 14.30 14.91 -5.29
N TRP A 296 14.67 13.93 -6.10
CA TRP A 296 13.82 12.80 -6.43
C TRP A 296 14.30 11.54 -5.74
N TYR A 297 13.36 10.68 -5.37
CA TYR A 297 13.59 9.44 -4.62
C TYR A 297 12.69 8.32 -5.14
N VAL A 298 13.24 7.12 -5.21
CA VAL A 298 12.48 5.90 -5.53
C VAL A 298 11.55 5.54 -4.39
N VAL A 299 10.32 5.13 -4.74
CA VAL A 299 9.34 4.51 -3.83
C VAL A 299 8.72 3.32 -4.55
N ASP A 300 8.74 2.15 -3.92
CA ASP A 300 8.07 0.95 -4.44
C ASP A 300 7.15 0.33 -3.41
N CYS A 301 5.88 0.72 -3.49
CA CYS A 301 4.84 0.21 -2.59
C CYS A 301 4.56 -1.29 -2.79
N THR A 302 4.82 -1.83 -3.99
CA THR A 302 4.59 -3.26 -4.28
C THR A 302 5.59 -4.14 -3.54
N TRP A 303 6.86 -3.73 -3.53
CA TRP A 303 7.92 -4.48 -2.87
C TRP A 303 8.01 -4.18 -1.37
N ASP A 304 7.43 -3.08 -0.93
CA ASP A 304 7.29 -2.77 0.49
C ASP A 304 6.04 -3.43 1.10
N ASP A 305 5.06 -3.88 0.30
CA ASP A 305 3.89 -4.60 0.77
C ASP A 305 4.22 -6.06 1.10
N SER A 306 3.79 -6.51 2.28
CA SER A 306 3.92 -7.89 2.71
C SER A 306 2.62 -8.63 2.46
N ASP A 307 2.60 -9.58 1.54
CA ASP A 307 1.43 -10.44 1.24
C ASP A 307 0.97 -11.31 2.43
N ILE A 308 1.69 -11.28 3.56
CA ILE A 308 1.51 -12.30 4.61
C ILE A 308 0.52 -11.88 5.70
N ASP A 309 0.41 -10.59 6.07
CA ASP A 309 -0.33 -10.20 7.28
C ASP A 309 -0.86 -8.75 7.30
N ASN A 310 -1.10 -8.12 6.15
CA ASN A 310 -1.42 -6.69 6.01
C ASN A 310 -0.38 -5.77 6.68
N SER A 311 0.86 -6.21 6.75
CA SER A 311 2.00 -5.38 7.14
C SER A 311 2.76 -4.94 5.89
N TRP A 312 3.55 -3.89 6.03
CA TRP A 312 4.43 -3.39 4.98
C TRP A 312 5.73 -2.89 5.57
N TYR A 313 6.72 -2.70 4.70
CA TYR A 313 8.07 -2.26 5.04
C TYR A 313 8.36 -0.90 4.42
N TYR A 314 9.53 -0.35 4.69
CA TYR A 314 10.03 0.88 4.07
C TYR A 314 11.42 0.65 3.45
N THR A 315 11.64 -0.55 2.94
CA THR A 315 12.90 -0.95 2.30
C THR A 315 13.16 -0.16 1.04
N TYR A 316 12.08 0.11 0.29
CA TYR A 316 12.11 0.83 -0.98
C TYR A 316 11.50 2.25 -0.87
N PHE A 317 11.36 2.77 0.33
CA PHE A 317 10.75 4.07 0.58
C PHE A 317 11.79 5.20 0.61
N CYS A 318 11.66 6.18 -0.33
CA CYS A 318 12.54 7.33 -0.50
C CYS A 318 14.02 6.96 -0.67
N LYS A 319 14.30 6.03 -1.59
CA LYS A 319 15.61 5.48 -1.88
C LYS A 319 16.29 6.11 -3.09
N SER A 320 17.59 5.86 -3.22
CA SER A 320 18.38 6.17 -4.41
C SER A 320 18.26 5.08 -5.48
N ASP A 321 18.55 5.42 -6.73
CA ASP A 321 18.69 4.44 -7.81
C ASP A 321 19.66 3.32 -7.45
N SER A 322 20.78 3.66 -6.82
CA SER A 322 21.81 2.68 -6.44
C SER A 322 21.38 1.73 -5.32
N ALA A 323 20.41 2.15 -4.49
CA ALA A 323 19.91 1.30 -3.40
C ALA A 323 18.86 0.28 -3.87
N VAL A 324 18.22 0.55 -5.03
CA VAL A 324 17.18 -0.32 -5.61
C VAL A 324 17.62 -0.99 -6.91
N ASN A 325 18.87 -0.83 -7.34
CA ASN A 325 19.40 -1.32 -8.62
C ASN A 325 19.62 -2.85 -8.62
N GLU A 326 18.66 -3.59 -8.10
CA GLU A 326 18.64 -5.05 -8.12
C GLU A 326 17.35 -5.56 -8.75
N GLY A 327 17.46 -6.55 -9.63
CA GLY A 327 16.33 -7.26 -10.20
C GLY A 327 15.51 -6.44 -11.19
N PHE A 328 14.22 -6.23 -10.90
CA PHE A 328 13.22 -5.71 -11.85
C PHE A 328 13.21 -4.18 -12.02
N HIS A 329 14.11 -3.43 -11.38
CA HIS A 329 14.18 -1.97 -11.49
C HIS A 329 15.05 -1.46 -12.65
N GLU A 330 15.34 -2.29 -13.64
CA GLU A 330 16.00 -1.86 -14.89
C GLU A 330 15.02 -1.03 -15.73
N VAL A 331 15.21 0.28 -15.76
CA VAL A 331 14.29 1.23 -16.39
C VAL A 331 14.15 0.99 -17.89
N GLU A 332 12.94 1.11 -18.42
CA GLU A 332 12.66 1.09 -19.86
C GLU A 332 13.48 2.17 -20.60
N SER A 333 14.12 1.79 -21.68
CA SER A 333 15.10 2.64 -22.38
C SER A 333 14.55 3.98 -22.86
N TYR A 334 13.26 4.09 -23.19
CA TYR A 334 12.63 5.34 -23.61
C TYR A 334 12.31 6.26 -22.42
N LEU A 335 12.18 5.74 -21.19
CA LEU A 335 12.00 6.55 -19.97
C LEU A 335 13.33 7.05 -19.39
N GLU A 336 14.46 6.39 -19.66
CA GLU A 336 15.76 6.78 -19.11
C GLU A 336 16.10 8.26 -19.37
N ASN A 337 15.70 8.77 -20.54
CA ASN A 337 15.96 10.17 -20.90
C ASN A 337 14.98 11.18 -20.27
N TYR A 338 13.86 10.71 -19.75
CA TYR A 338 12.80 11.54 -19.19
C TYR A 338 12.76 11.53 -17.67
N ARG A 339 13.12 10.41 -17.04
CA ARG A 339 13.06 10.30 -15.59
C ARG A 339 14.13 11.15 -14.89
N PRO A 340 13.86 11.65 -13.68
CA PRO A 340 14.88 12.30 -12.86
C PRO A 340 15.85 11.27 -12.28
N ALA A 341 17.05 11.72 -11.91
CA ALA A 341 18.00 10.86 -11.21
C ALA A 341 17.73 10.88 -9.69
N CYS A 342 17.64 9.71 -9.08
CA CYS A 342 17.53 9.53 -7.63
C CYS A 342 18.93 9.27 -7.04
N ASN A 343 19.69 10.34 -6.76
CA ASN A 343 21.13 10.26 -6.49
C ASN A 343 21.50 9.75 -5.08
N SER A 344 20.57 9.81 -4.12
CA SER A 344 20.83 9.45 -2.71
C SER A 344 19.54 9.02 -2.02
N ASP A 345 19.66 8.22 -0.98
CA ASP A 345 18.56 7.99 -0.05
C ASP A 345 18.19 9.30 0.66
N TYR A 346 16.91 9.46 1.02
CA TYR A 346 16.46 10.66 1.69
C TYR A 346 17.12 10.81 3.06
N ILE A 347 17.75 11.95 3.27
CA ILE A 347 18.21 12.47 4.55
C ILE A 347 17.66 13.89 4.70
N GLY A 348 17.13 14.22 5.86
CA GLY A 348 16.59 15.57 6.03
C GLY A 348 15.51 15.67 7.10
N LYS A 349 14.83 16.80 7.07
CA LYS A 349 13.81 17.14 8.03
C LYS A 349 12.52 16.34 7.76
N ILE A 350 12.09 15.56 8.76
CA ILE A 350 10.84 14.81 8.70
C ILE A 350 9.67 15.70 9.14
N SER A 351 9.76 16.25 10.38
CA SER A 351 8.69 17.04 10.97
C SER A 351 9.23 18.03 12.00
N SER A 352 8.38 18.95 12.45
CA SER A 352 8.65 19.81 13.61
C SER A 352 7.38 19.94 14.44
N TYR A 353 7.47 19.70 15.74
CA TYR A 353 6.36 19.81 16.67
C TYR A 353 6.81 20.35 18.03
N ASN A 354 6.07 21.33 18.55
CA ASN A 354 6.33 21.95 19.87
C ASN A 354 7.79 22.36 20.11
N GLY A 355 8.49 22.82 19.06
CA GLY A 355 9.89 23.26 19.12
C GLY A 355 10.91 22.14 19.06
N ASN A 356 10.50 20.90 18.88
CA ASN A 356 11.35 19.78 18.53
C ASN A 356 11.35 19.58 17.02
N THR A 357 12.48 19.16 16.45
CA THR A 357 12.60 18.87 15.03
C THR A 357 13.18 17.48 14.82
N PHE A 358 12.54 16.70 13.99
CA PHE A 358 12.91 15.33 13.65
C PHE A 358 13.63 15.33 12.31
N TYR A 359 14.75 14.64 12.25
CA TYR A 359 15.55 14.46 11.04
C TYR A 359 15.82 12.97 10.81
N ARG A 360 15.83 12.57 9.54
CA ARG A 360 16.49 11.35 9.10
C ARG A 360 17.95 11.68 8.83
N GLU A 361 18.82 11.01 9.53
CA GLU A 361 20.28 11.20 9.43
C GLU A 361 20.89 10.29 8.35
N ALA A 362 22.15 10.53 8.01
CA ALA A 362 22.87 9.77 6.98
C ALA A 362 23.03 8.26 7.29
N ASP A 363 22.87 7.86 8.56
CA ASP A 363 22.85 6.46 8.98
C ASP A 363 21.46 5.81 8.85
N GLY A 364 20.49 6.53 8.26
CA GLY A 364 19.11 6.10 8.05
C GLY A 364 18.22 6.17 9.31
N ASN A 365 18.77 6.55 10.46
CA ASN A 365 18.00 6.65 11.69
C ASN A 365 17.34 8.02 11.85
N ILE A 366 16.21 8.02 12.55
CA ILE A 366 15.53 9.26 12.97
C ILE A 366 16.17 9.75 14.25
N ARG A 367 16.45 11.07 14.33
CA ARG A 367 16.85 11.76 15.55
C ARG A 367 16.00 12.99 15.77
N CYS A 368 15.82 13.31 17.05
CA CYS A 368 15.06 14.49 17.44
C CYS A 368 15.98 15.50 18.12
N TYR A 369 15.86 16.76 17.71
CA TYR A 369 16.60 17.88 18.30
C TYR A 369 15.59 18.86 18.91
N ASP A 370 15.89 19.35 20.11
CA ASP A 370 15.07 20.34 20.78
C ASP A 370 15.25 21.75 20.15
N ARG A 371 14.47 22.74 20.67
CA ARG A 371 14.54 24.14 20.19
C ARG A 371 15.92 24.79 20.31
N ASN A 372 16.83 24.24 21.10
CA ASN A 372 18.19 24.74 21.26
C ASN A 372 19.18 23.97 20.38
N GLY A 373 18.71 23.02 19.56
CA GLY A 373 19.55 22.15 18.75
C GLY A 373 20.21 21.00 19.52
N ALA A 374 19.79 20.74 20.75
CA ALA A 374 20.33 19.62 21.53
C ALA A 374 19.61 18.31 21.18
N LEU A 375 20.40 17.22 21.03
CA LEU A 375 19.86 15.88 20.77
C LEU A 375 18.99 15.41 21.94
N VAL A 376 17.76 15.00 21.63
CA VAL A 376 16.83 14.44 22.60
C VAL A 376 17.16 12.97 22.84
N THR A 377 17.37 12.58 24.10
CA THR A 377 17.71 11.21 24.50
C THR A 377 16.93 10.78 25.74
N ASN A 378 16.74 9.45 25.91
CA ASN A 378 16.08 8.83 27.06
C ASN A 378 14.72 9.44 27.39
N LYS A 379 13.91 9.72 26.37
CA LYS A 379 12.68 10.47 26.54
C LYS A 379 11.63 10.07 25.50
N PHE A 380 10.35 10.05 25.95
CA PHE A 380 9.22 10.05 25.04
C PHE A 380 9.11 11.39 24.34
N ILE A 381 8.84 11.36 23.04
CA ILE A 381 8.65 12.55 22.22
C ILE A 381 7.57 12.31 21.18
N PHE A 382 6.73 13.32 20.98
CA PHE A 382 5.66 13.30 19.97
C PHE A 382 6.04 14.25 18.83
N ASP A 383 5.86 13.80 17.58
CA ASP A 383 6.24 14.58 16.39
C ASP A 383 5.06 15.33 15.74
N GLY A 384 3.87 15.17 16.30
CA GLY A 384 2.61 15.69 15.77
C GLY A 384 1.68 14.57 15.27
N SER A 385 2.25 13.40 14.96
CA SER A 385 1.53 12.22 14.46
C SER A 385 1.83 10.98 15.27
N TYR A 386 3.10 10.76 15.64
CA TYR A 386 3.58 9.56 16.31
C TYR A 386 4.35 9.85 17.61
N THR A 387 4.27 8.93 18.55
CA THR A 387 5.07 8.95 19.79
C THR A 387 6.27 8.01 19.63
N TYR A 388 7.46 8.49 19.97
CA TYR A 388 8.71 7.75 19.98
C TYR A 388 9.30 7.72 21.39
N TYR A 389 10.10 6.69 21.70
CA TYR A 389 11.05 6.75 22.80
C TYR A 389 12.46 6.86 22.26
N MET A 390 13.07 8.03 22.38
CA MET A 390 14.44 8.26 21.97
C MET A 390 15.40 7.64 22.99
N GLN A 391 16.22 6.71 22.54
CA GLN A 391 17.18 5.98 23.38
C GLN A 391 18.38 6.87 23.79
N ALA A 392 19.33 6.31 24.52
CA ALA A 392 20.49 7.05 25.01
C ALA A 392 21.42 7.57 23.88
N ASP A 393 21.41 6.91 22.73
CA ASP A 393 22.15 7.31 21.54
C ASP A 393 21.36 8.26 20.62
N GLY A 394 20.14 8.64 21.02
CA GLY A 394 19.25 9.52 20.25
C GLY A 394 18.47 8.82 19.15
N THR A 395 18.58 7.50 19.00
CA THR A 395 17.76 6.74 18.04
C THR A 395 16.43 6.33 18.67
N PRO A 396 15.34 6.18 17.89
CA PRO A 396 14.08 5.65 18.41
C PRO A 396 14.23 4.17 18.78
N MET A 397 13.54 3.75 19.81
CA MET A 397 13.37 2.33 20.13
C MET A 397 12.46 1.72 19.07
N LYS A 398 12.85 0.58 18.46
CA LYS A 398 12.14 -0.08 17.37
C LYS A 398 11.89 -1.55 17.66
N ASP A 399 10.81 -2.09 17.09
CA ASP A 399 10.38 -3.50 17.22
C ASP A 399 10.60 -4.05 18.63
N ARG A 400 10.02 -3.42 19.62
CA ARG A 400 10.33 -3.75 21.00
C ARG A 400 9.16 -3.63 21.95
N LEU A 401 8.79 -4.76 22.55
CA LEU A 401 7.98 -4.79 23.77
C LEU A 401 8.87 -4.39 24.98
N THR A 402 8.45 -3.38 25.72
CA THR A 402 9.19 -2.85 26.87
C THR A 402 8.23 -2.42 27.97
N TYR A 403 8.75 -2.25 29.18
CA TYR A 403 7.96 -1.66 30.24
C TYR A 403 7.80 -0.15 30.03
N HIS A 404 6.58 0.33 30.19
CA HIS A 404 6.32 1.76 30.36
C HIS A 404 7.07 2.28 31.59
N PRO A 405 7.43 3.57 31.69
CA PRO A 405 8.13 4.15 32.84
C PRO A 405 7.47 3.94 34.20
N ASP A 406 6.17 3.63 34.25
CA ASP A 406 5.47 3.27 35.50
C ASP A 406 5.92 1.93 36.09
N GLY A 407 6.68 1.14 35.35
CA GLY A 407 7.22 -0.16 35.75
C GLY A 407 6.20 -1.29 35.84
N VAL A 408 4.97 -1.07 35.41
CA VAL A 408 3.84 -2.01 35.50
C VAL A 408 3.36 -2.45 34.13
N HIS A 409 3.04 -1.48 33.25
CA HIS A 409 2.47 -1.72 31.94
C HIS A 409 3.53 -2.03 30.90
N ILE A 410 3.16 -2.80 29.89
CA ILE A 410 4.01 -3.12 28.73
C ILE A 410 3.44 -2.37 27.54
N ILE A 411 4.33 -1.70 26.82
CA ILE A 411 4.07 -0.96 25.58
C ILE A 411 4.92 -1.54 24.46
N TYR A 412 4.62 -1.18 23.24
CA TYR A 412 5.35 -1.62 22.07
C TYR A 412 5.68 -0.44 21.16
N PHE A 413 6.89 -0.44 20.65
CA PHE A 413 7.32 0.39 19.54
C PHE A 413 7.44 -0.50 18.30
N ASP A 414 6.81 -0.09 17.21
CA ASP A 414 6.84 -0.81 15.94
C ASP A 414 8.22 -0.75 15.25
N THR A 415 8.33 -1.27 14.06
CA THR A 415 9.59 -1.30 13.30
C THR A 415 10.09 0.09 12.90
N ASP A 416 9.22 1.10 12.87
CA ASP A 416 9.57 2.50 12.63
C ASP A 416 9.89 3.27 13.91
N GLY A 417 9.58 2.70 15.05
CA GLY A 417 9.78 3.29 16.36
C GLY A 417 8.56 4.05 16.87
N HIS A 418 7.38 3.86 16.26
CA HIS A 418 6.14 4.46 16.72
C HIS A 418 5.55 3.63 17.86
N GLU A 419 5.15 4.30 18.93
CA GLU A 419 4.38 3.66 19.99
C GLU A 419 2.96 3.32 19.47
N VAL A 420 2.52 2.09 19.72
CA VAL A 420 1.24 1.57 19.20
C VAL A 420 0.12 1.82 20.20
N PHE A 421 -0.99 2.40 19.72
CA PHE A 421 -2.20 2.73 20.51
C PHE A 421 -3.46 2.21 19.83
N SER A 422 -4.43 1.74 20.62
CA SER A 422 -5.79 1.37 20.18
C SER A 422 -5.83 0.46 18.96
N ASN A 423 -4.88 -0.48 18.84
CA ASN A 423 -4.72 -1.27 17.64
C ASN A 423 -4.21 -2.69 17.93
N PHE A 424 -4.56 -3.61 17.02
CA PHE A 424 -3.82 -4.86 16.86
C PHE A 424 -2.50 -4.58 16.13
N GLN A 425 -1.44 -5.20 16.61
CA GLN A 425 -0.12 -5.06 16.02
C GLN A 425 0.60 -6.40 16.01
N TYR A 426 1.01 -6.85 14.84
CA TYR A 426 2.00 -7.91 14.75
C TYR A 426 3.34 -7.41 15.24
N CYS A 427 3.96 -8.14 16.16
CA CYS A 427 5.23 -7.77 16.77
C CYS A 427 6.32 -8.76 16.33
N PRO A 428 7.13 -8.47 15.29
CA PRO A 428 8.15 -9.38 14.75
C PRO A 428 9.11 -9.91 15.81
N SER A 429 9.50 -9.07 16.77
CA SER A 429 10.41 -9.45 17.86
C SER A 429 9.89 -10.58 18.75
N VAL A 430 8.59 -10.83 18.77
CA VAL A 430 7.97 -11.94 19.52
C VAL A 430 7.23 -12.94 18.64
N GLY A 431 6.98 -12.60 17.37
CA GLY A 431 6.41 -13.49 16.36
C GLY A 431 4.90 -13.71 16.49
N TYR A 432 4.15 -12.75 17.04
CA TYR A 432 2.70 -12.84 17.15
C TYR A 432 2.02 -11.47 17.28
N THR A 433 0.72 -11.44 17.03
CA THR A 433 -0.12 -10.23 17.14
C THR A 433 -0.52 -9.98 18.58
N CYS A 434 -0.40 -8.73 19.02
CA CYS A 434 -0.86 -8.18 20.30
C CYS A 434 -1.97 -7.15 20.06
N TYR A 435 -2.69 -6.78 21.12
CA TYR A 435 -3.56 -5.60 21.14
C TYR A 435 -3.10 -4.62 22.19
N PHE A 436 -3.06 -3.34 21.82
CA PHE A 436 -2.69 -2.23 22.69
C PHE A 436 -3.90 -1.31 22.88
N ASP A 437 -4.15 -0.86 24.09
CA ASP A 437 -5.26 0.03 24.41
C ASP A 437 -4.98 1.49 24.03
N SER A 438 -5.89 2.40 24.39
CA SER A 438 -5.76 3.83 24.11
C SER A 438 -4.62 4.53 24.86
N GLN A 439 -3.99 3.85 25.80
CA GLN A 439 -2.81 4.30 26.53
C GLN A 439 -1.53 3.59 26.06
N GLY A 440 -1.62 2.75 25.03
CA GLY A 440 -0.52 1.95 24.51
C GLY A 440 -0.21 0.71 25.33
N TYR A 441 -1.06 0.31 26.28
CA TYR A 441 -0.81 -0.82 27.17
C TYR A 441 -1.29 -2.13 26.55
N ILE A 442 -0.44 -3.15 26.58
CA ILE A 442 -0.76 -4.47 26.05
C ILE A 442 -1.85 -5.16 26.86
N TYR A 443 -2.84 -5.71 26.21
CA TYR A 443 -3.83 -6.60 26.83
C TYR A 443 -3.25 -7.99 27.10
N LYS A 444 -3.52 -8.52 28.29
CA LYS A 444 -3.13 -9.86 28.71
C LYS A 444 -4.24 -10.54 29.47
N ASP A 445 -4.45 -11.84 29.19
CA ASP A 445 -5.51 -12.65 29.78
C ASP A 445 -6.87 -11.96 29.70
N GLN A 446 -7.14 -11.33 28.56
CA GLN A 446 -8.27 -10.44 28.39
C GLN A 446 -9.05 -10.72 27.12
N ILE A 447 -10.38 -10.79 27.26
CA ILE A 447 -11.31 -10.72 26.15
C ILE A 447 -11.46 -9.25 25.76
N THR A 448 -11.33 -8.95 24.48
CA THR A 448 -11.53 -7.59 23.96
C THR A 448 -12.53 -7.57 22.80
N PHE A 449 -13.17 -6.44 22.62
CA PHE A 449 -14.15 -6.20 21.56
C PHE A 449 -13.61 -5.07 20.67
N VAL A 450 -13.50 -5.36 19.37
CA VAL A 450 -13.13 -4.36 18.36
C VAL A 450 -14.21 -4.37 17.28
N GLY A 451 -14.97 -3.29 17.23
CA GLY A 451 -16.23 -3.27 16.49
C GLY A 451 -17.23 -4.28 17.08
N ASP A 452 -17.76 -5.13 16.24
CA ASP A 452 -18.70 -6.22 16.59
C ASP A 452 -18.01 -7.59 16.81
N LYS A 453 -16.68 -7.62 16.75
CA LYS A 453 -15.87 -8.85 16.83
C LYS A 453 -15.25 -9.01 18.21
N VAL A 454 -15.12 -10.27 18.63
CA VAL A 454 -14.54 -10.65 19.93
C VAL A 454 -13.20 -11.31 19.71
N TYR A 455 -12.24 -10.99 20.56
CA TYR A 455 -10.88 -11.53 20.53
C TYR A 455 -10.42 -11.90 21.95
N TYR A 456 -9.40 -12.75 22.04
CA TYR A 456 -8.75 -13.06 23.31
C TYR A 456 -7.24 -12.90 23.20
N LEU A 457 -6.69 -12.13 24.13
CA LEU A 457 -5.23 -11.96 24.31
C LEU A 457 -4.82 -12.80 25.52
N ASN A 458 -3.95 -13.77 25.34
CA ASN A 458 -3.53 -14.70 26.39
C ASN A 458 -2.52 -14.06 27.37
N ALA A 459 -1.99 -14.85 28.32
CA ALA A 459 -1.06 -14.40 29.37
C ALA A 459 0.22 -13.73 28.83
N ASN A 460 0.60 -14.00 27.60
CA ASN A 460 1.75 -13.38 26.93
C ASN A 460 1.35 -12.13 26.13
N GLY A 461 0.06 -11.81 26.06
CA GLY A 461 -0.49 -10.76 25.20
C GLY A 461 -0.67 -11.21 23.75
N LYS A 462 -0.45 -12.49 23.45
CA LYS A 462 -0.65 -13.05 22.11
C LYS A 462 -2.13 -13.18 21.83
N MET A 463 -2.59 -12.70 20.69
CA MET A 463 -3.92 -12.97 20.17
C MET A 463 -4.06 -14.45 19.82
N GLU A 464 -5.06 -15.11 20.36
CA GLU A 464 -5.42 -16.47 19.95
C GLU A 464 -6.03 -16.43 18.56
N ASN A 465 -5.51 -17.25 17.63
CA ASN A 465 -5.88 -17.22 16.23
C ASN A 465 -5.98 -18.61 15.57
N SER A 466 -6.02 -19.68 16.36
CA SER A 466 -6.18 -21.00 15.77
C SER A 466 -6.79 -22.01 16.73
N GLY A 467 -8.02 -22.41 16.46
CA GLY A 467 -8.66 -23.54 17.10
C GLY A 467 -9.07 -23.31 18.56
N TRP A 468 -9.11 -24.41 19.30
CA TRP A 468 -9.54 -24.43 20.69
C TRP A 468 -8.43 -23.91 21.63
N PHE A 469 -8.82 -23.08 22.59
CA PHE A 469 -7.94 -22.58 23.64
C PHE A 469 -8.68 -22.53 24.98
N GLN A 470 -7.92 -22.48 26.09
CA GLN A 470 -8.46 -22.31 27.43
C GLN A 470 -8.22 -20.89 27.93
N PHE A 471 -9.28 -20.25 28.43
CA PHE A 471 -9.14 -18.94 29.06
C PHE A 471 -8.31 -18.99 30.35
N ALA A 472 -7.76 -17.86 30.77
CA ALA A 472 -6.90 -17.73 31.95
C ALA A 472 -7.53 -18.23 33.26
N ASN A 473 -8.86 -18.27 33.34
CA ASN A 473 -9.56 -18.79 34.51
C ASN A 473 -9.38 -20.31 34.71
N GLY A 474 -8.76 -21.00 33.76
CA GLY A 474 -8.46 -22.43 33.82
C GLY A 474 -9.67 -23.37 33.74
N MET A 475 -10.85 -22.83 33.47
CA MET A 475 -12.10 -23.60 33.40
C MET A 475 -12.79 -23.47 32.04
N ASP A 476 -12.86 -22.28 31.50
CA ASP A 476 -13.62 -22.00 30.27
C ASP A 476 -12.75 -22.16 29.02
N TYR A 477 -13.40 -22.58 27.95
CA TYR A 477 -12.81 -22.77 26.64
C TYR A 477 -13.45 -21.85 25.62
N GLY A 478 -12.69 -21.46 24.58
CA GLY A 478 -13.13 -20.73 23.41
C GLY A 478 -12.56 -21.32 22.13
N TYR A 479 -13.04 -20.82 21.01
CA TYR A 479 -12.52 -21.18 19.70
C TYR A 479 -12.17 -19.91 18.93
N ALA A 480 -10.91 -19.78 18.53
CA ALA A 480 -10.43 -18.69 17.69
C ALA A 480 -10.35 -19.13 16.23
N ASN A 481 -10.86 -18.28 15.34
CA ASN A 481 -10.67 -18.40 13.89
C ASN A 481 -9.25 -17.99 13.51
N THR A 482 -8.84 -18.24 12.28
CA THR A 482 -7.49 -17.92 11.80
C THR A 482 -7.20 -16.41 11.75
N ASP A 483 -8.24 -15.58 11.63
CA ASP A 483 -8.17 -14.12 11.70
C ASP A 483 -8.16 -13.58 13.15
N GLY A 484 -8.12 -14.45 14.15
CA GLY A 484 -8.13 -14.10 15.57
C GLY A 484 -9.52 -13.85 16.16
N THR A 485 -10.56 -13.74 15.36
CA THR A 485 -11.93 -13.58 15.89
C THR A 485 -12.38 -14.83 16.62
N LEU A 486 -13.06 -14.66 17.76
CA LEU A 486 -13.65 -15.77 18.46
C LEU A 486 -15.01 -16.14 17.84
N LYS A 487 -15.33 -17.43 17.83
CA LYS A 487 -16.73 -17.84 17.70
C LYS A 487 -17.50 -17.33 18.92
N ALA A 488 -18.55 -16.59 18.68
CA ALA A 488 -19.37 -15.99 19.72
C ALA A 488 -20.85 -15.97 19.33
N ASP A 489 -21.72 -15.84 20.33
CA ASP A 489 -23.16 -15.62 20.21
C ASP A 489 -23.87 -16.62 19.27
N GLY A 490 -23.58 -17.93 19.44
CA GLY A 490 -24.22 -18.92 18.57
C GLY A 490 -23.83 -20.38 18.79
N PHE A 491 -24.59 -21.24 18.13
CA PHE A 491 -24.32 -22.67 18.07
C PHE A 491 -23.28 -23.01 17.00
N SER A 492 -22.42 -23.97 17.28
CA SER A 492 -21.44 -24.51 16.35
C SER A 492 -21.17 -26.00 16.70
N TYR A 493 -20.27 -26.61 15.95
CA TYR A 493 -19.79 -27.96 16.25
C TYR A 493 -18.34 -27.92 16.73
N ASP A 494 -18.02 -28.76 17.70
CA ASP A 494 -16.65 -29.04 18.08
C ASP A 494 -15.98 -30.04 17.09
N PRO A 495 -14.66 -30.31 17.21
CA PRO A 495 -13.97 -31.26 16.33
C PRO A 495 -14.48 -32.70 16.37
N TRP A 496 -15.23 -33.06 17.41
CA TRP A 496 -15.82 -34.40 17.56
C TRP A 496 -17.28 -34.46 17.10
N GLY A 497 -17.81 -33.34 16.52
CA GLY A 497 -19.18 -33.27 16.02
C GLY A 497 -20.24 -33.04 17.08
N ARG A 498 -19.87 -32.66 18.30
CA ARG A 498 -20.83 -32.31 19.37
C ARG A 498 -21.28 -30.85 19.17
N ILE A 499 -22.53 -30.56 19.49
CA ILE A 499 -23.08 -29.21 19.45
C ILE A 499 -22.58 -28.44 20.67
N VAL A 500 -22.01 -27.26 20.44
CA VAL A 500 -21.58 -26.29 21.46
C VAL A 500 -22.26 -24.95 21.21
N PHE A 501 -22.50 -24.19 22.26
CA PHE A 501 -22.95 -22.80 22.18
C PHE A 501 -21.86 -21.90 22.73
N TYR A 502 -21.55 -20.86 22.00
CA TYR A 502 -20.62 -19.82 22.45
C TYR A 502 -21.42 -18.62 22.97
N HIS A 503 -21.11 -18.15 24.16
CA HIS A 503 -21.62 -16.88 24.68
C HIS A 503 -21.11 -15.69 23.87
N TRP A 504 -21.73 -14.53 24.08
CA TRP A 504 -21.35 -13.27 23.45
C TRP A 504 -19.87 -12.88 23.65
N ASN A 505 -19.21 -13.39 24.66
CA ASN A 505 -17.80 -13.17 24.98
C ASN A 505 -16.88 -14.30 24.48
N GLY A 506 -17.38 -15.22 23.67
CA GLY A 506 -16.63 -16.33 23.08
C GLY A 506 -16.41 -17.55 23.99
N MET A 507 -16.89 -17.54 25.22
CA MET A 507 -16.80 -18.68 26.12
C MET A 507 -17.83 -19.75 25.76
N VAL A 508 -17.43 -21.01 25.82
CA VAL A 508 -18.35 -22.14 25.65
C VAL A 508 -19.33 -22.23 26.82
N ALA A 509 -20.61 -22.30 26.49
CA ALA A 509 -21.68 -22.37 27.45
C ALA A 509 -21.73 -23.73 28.16
N ARG A 510 -22.05 -23.74 29.46
CA ARG A 510 -22.25 -24.89 30.31
C ARG A 510 -23.58 -24.80 31.05
N GLY A 511 -24.16 -25.96 31.37
CA GLY A 511 -25.41 -26.01 32.11
C GLY A 511 -26.61 -25.62 31.26
N LEU A 512 -27.62 -25.02 31.89
CA LEU A 512 -28.88 -24.69 31.24
C LEU A 512 -28.81 -23.32 30.59
N ILE A 513 -29.01 -23.26 29.27
CA ILE A 513 -29.08 -21.99 28.49
C ILE A 513 -30.42 -21.90 27.75
N THR A 514 -30.79 -20.73 27.28
CA THR A 514 -31.98 -20.51 26.46
C THR A 514 -31.71 -19.54 25.32
N ASP A 515 -32.34 -19.77 24.18
CA ASP A 515 -32.41 -18.82 23.05
C ASP A 515 -33.68 -17.94 23.09
N GLY A 516 -34.42 -17.99 24.22
CA GLY A 516 -35.68 -17.30 24.41
C GLY A 516 -36.91 -18.09 23.96
N VAL A 517 -36.73 -19.21 23.27
CA VAL A 517 -37.79 -20.10 22.77
C VAL A 517 -37.65 -21.50 23.40
N TYR A 518 -36.44 -22.02 23.44
CA TYR A 518 -36.11 -23.35 23.94
C TYR A 518 -35.05 -23.26 25.04
N TYR A 519 -35.02 -24.33 25.89
CA TYR A 519 -33.97 -24.56 26.86
C TYR A 519 -33.05 -25.68 26.38
N TYR A 520 -31.76 -25.46 26.50
CA TYR A 520 -30.72 -26.40 26.12
C TYR A 520 -29.90 -26.78 27.34
N SER A 521 -29.69 -28.07 27.57
CA SER A 521 -28.81 -28.56 28.63
C SER A 521 -27.43 -28.86 28.03
N MET A 522 -26.48 -27.99 28.32
CA MET A 522 -25.08 -28.14 27.90
C MET A 522 -24.32 -28.95 28.95
N ASP A 523 -23.29 -29.69 28.53
CA ASP A 523 -22.44 -30.45 29.44
C ASP A 523 -21.78 -29.51 30.47
N MET A 524 -21.63 -29.99 31.69
CA MET A 524 -21.00 -29.27 32.79
C MET A 524 -19.49 -29.52 32.88
N THR A 525 -18.99 -30.53 32.19
CA THR A 525 -17.64 -31.07 32.40
C THR A 525 -16.64 -30.74 31.31
N ASP A 526 -17.08 -30.28 30.13
CA ASP A 526 -16.17 -30.03 29.01
C ASP A 526 -16.51 -28.76 28.23
#